data_bca1cd1e710a2c7ba828a82b8753a9cf
#
_entry.id   bca1cd1e710a2c7ba828a82b8753a9cf
#
_cell.length_a   1.000
_cell.length_b   1.000
_cell.length_c   1.000
_cell.angle_alpha   90.00
_cell.angle_beta   90.00
_cell.angle_gamma   90.00
#
_symmetry.space_group_name_H-M   'P 1'
#
loop_
_entity.id
_entity.type
_entity.pdbx_description
1 polymer ?
#
loop_
_entity_poly.entity_id
_entity_poly.type
_entity_poly.pdbx_seq_one_letter_code
_entity_poly.pdbx_strand_id
1 'polypeptide(L)'
;HQVVPTFLLWRLHNNISVMHRLGTERQFGNILEAARSEKDWKNVRAYLNMFNEYSIHLNHRQKEQTISFLYELLLNREGDIRRQAAALIGKMFADFNAGYRKELPKNMPDPDDKTALTLWEEYLGQLVCPDYRLTIQQKHRIQNALKFIMVSAMERSSEKVREELFTVFVKWFDGHHRLVGDPVFYLLDCIFSLPLDLCSKGDRLEQLIRFAISHMDDPDEKVQIAAVRVLKVLTQAVPPESACYEIACDAAHRINPRTITLLFLQYRIYTNLRLDTTAQREVLYGHDVVSDIFLENLKSATPWILKSVNIKLLADQVDHGKRDHLLHICAHFSNLIKVSEQVGVRHDAGRALLRLAHLLTTDQRNEIAVELLKGLEVGEYEFSKYIPEYLGEFALWLPPEQLDDIIERLHILLANGNERIVSVALDTLGVLLECYSRYTVRFHESEEVSEERRMKLLGLILSCLANYREQVRQEALLVIGQHIFGSQILAERDKSRMFSLCAKKLLFLLNENKGGELSLYYRAATLSHIDRFIAHYQLFGGLVETSTREKIAFFPGTFDPFTLSHKGIAKKIQELGFTVFLAIDEFSWSKKTQPHLVRRQI
;
A
#
# COMPACT_ATOMS: atom_id res chain seq x y z
N HIS A 1 30.60 17.15 -8.23
CA HIS A 1 31.28 16.85 -6.96
C HIS A 1 30.40 16.89 -5.71
N GLN A 2 29.11 17.29 -5.78
CA GLN A 2 28.34 17.61 -4.57
C GLN A 2 26.89 17.16 -4.62
N VAL A 3 26.55 16.15 -5.43
CA VAL A 3 25.14 15.71 -5.55
C VAL A 3 24.62 15.13 -4.24
N VAL A 4 25.37 14.21 -3.62
CA VAL A 4 24.96 13.59 -2.34
C VAL A 4 24.86 14.62 -1.22
N PRO A 5 25.90 15.46 -0.96
CA PRO A 5 25.78 16.53 0.02
C PRO A 5 24.63 17.49 -0.24
N THR A 6 24.33 17.79 -1.51
CA THR A 6 23.21 18.67 -1.86
C THR A 6 21.87 18.05 -1.50
N PHE A 7 21.67 16.74 -1.73
CA PHE A 7 20.48 16.03 -1.27
C PHE A 7 20.34 16.06 0.25
N LEU A 8 21.43 15.85 0.98
CA LEU A 8 21.42 15.91 2.44
C LEU A 8 21.08 17.31 2.95
N LEU A 9 21.64 18.34 2.37
CA LEU A 9 21.32 19.73 2.69
C LEU A 9 19.88 20.07 2.35
N TRP A 10 19.38 19.58 1.25
CA TRP A 10 18.00 19.80 0.82
C TRP A 10 17.00 19.14 1.75
N ARG A 11 17.28 17.90 2.12
CA ARG A 11 16.47 17.22 3.13
C ARG A 11 16.50 17.96 4.45
N LEU A 12 17.67 18.38 4.91
CA LEU A 12 17.82 19.15 6.14
C LEU A 12 17.02 20.46 6.08
N HIS A 13 17.13 21.21 4.99
CA HIS A 13 16.38 22.43 4.79
C HIS A 13 14.87 22.18 4.76
N ASN A 14 14.43 21.14 4.07
CA ASN A 14 13.02 20.74 4.02
C ASN A 14 12.51 20.36 5.43
N ASN A 15 13.29 19.59 6.17
CA ASN A 15 12.96 19.21 7.54
C ASN A 15 12.85 20.42 8.46
N ILE A 16 13.82 21.34 8.41
CA ILE A 16 13.78 22.58 9.20
C ILE A 16 12.53 23.39 8.85
N SER A 17 12.17 23.51 7.58
CA SER A 17 10.98 24.24 7.14
C SER A 17 9.69 23.61 7.65
N VAL A 18 9.58 22.27 7.64
CA VAL A 18 8.42 21.57 8.20
C VAL A 18 8.40 21.65 9.72
N MET A 19 9.56 21.40 10.37
CA MET A 19 9.67 21.45 11.83
C MET A 19 9.35 22.84 12.38
N HIS A 20 9.74 23.91 11.69
CA HIS A 20 9.39 25.27 12.07
C HIS A 20 7.86 25.49 12.05
N ARG A 21 7.15 24.94 11.04
CA ARG A 21 5.68 25.00 10.97
C ARG A 21 5.00 24.16 12.05
N LEU A 22 5.60 23.05 12.46
CA LEU A 22 5.08 22.18 13.51
C LEU A 22 5.44 22.66 14.92
N GLY A 23 6.43 23.59 15.06
CA GLY A 23 7.08 23.92 16.31
C GLY A 23 6.27 24.79 17.27
N THR A 24 5.22 25.47 16.83
CA THR A 24 4.35 26.29 17.68
C THR A 24 2.92 25.78 17.67
N GLU A 25 2.22 25.88 18.81
CA GLU A 25 0.83 25.43 18.91
C GLU A 25 -0.10 26.15 17.90
N ARG A 26 0.13 27.44 17.66
CA ARG A 26 -0.67 28.22 16.72
C ARG A 26 -0.48 27.74 15.28
N GLN A 27 0.76 27.56 14.85
CA GLN A 27 1.05 27.09 13.50
C GLN A 27 0.59 25.65 13.28
N PHE A 28 0.80 24.80 14.27
CA PHE A 28 0.31 23.42 14.25
C PHE A 28 -1.22 23.37 14.16
N GLY A 29 -1.92 24.17 14.95
CA GLY A 29 -3.37 24.31 14.87
C GLY A 29 -3.85 24.78 13.49
N ASN A 30 -3.17 25.73 12.87
CA ASN A 30 -3.47 26.18 11.51
C ASN A 30 -3.28 25.09 10.47
N ILE A 31 -2.25 24.24 10.59
CA ILE A 31 -2.03 23.09 9.72
C ILE A 31 -3.17 22.09 9.84
N LEU A 32 -3.59 21.76 11.05
CA LEU A 32 -4.70 20.83 11.28
C LEU A 32 -6.03 21.40 10.74
N GLU A 33 -6.28 22.69 10.92
CA GLU A 33 -7.47 23.35 10.39
C GLU A 33 -7.47 23.35 8.85
N ALA A 34 -6.34 23.66 8.24
CA ALA A 34 -6.18 23.59 6.78
C ALA A 34 -6.38 22.15 6.27
N ALA A 35 -5.84 21.16 6.95
CA ALA A 35 -6.01 19.76 6.60
C ALA A 35 -7.48 19.30 6.73
N ARG A 36 -8.20 19.73 7.76
CA ARG A 36 -9.63 19.44 7.93
C ARG A 36 -10.48 20.09 6.86
N SER A 37 -10.11 21.26 6.41
CA SER A 37 -10.84 22.04 5.39
C SER A 37 -10.56 21.54 3.97
N GLU A 38 -9.53 20.73 3.79
CA GLU A 38 -9.12 20.23 2.48
C GLU A 38 -10.14 19.22 1.94
N LYS A 39 -10.59 19.45 0.72
CA LYS A 39 -11.60 18.61 0.05
C LYS A 39 -11.00 17.69 -1.01
N ASP A 40 -9.86 18.07 -1.58
CA ASP A 40 -9.17 17.25 -2.57
C ASP A 40 -8.40 16.15 -1.85
N TRP A 41 -8.77 14.90 -2.11
CA TRP A 41 -8.14 13.74 -1.50
C TRP A 41 -6.63 13.65 -1.74
N LYS A 42 -6.13 14.18 -2.86
CA LYS A 42 -4.69 14.23 -3.16
C LYS A 42 -3.96 15.14 -2.17
N ASN A 43 -4.55 16.28 -1.87
CA ASN A 43 -3.99 17.23 -0.91
C ASN A 43 -4.09 16.68 0.53
N VAL A 44 -5.18 15.99 0.86
CA VAL A 44 -5.28 15.27 2.14
C VAL A 44 -4.15 14.24 2.28
N ARG A 45 -3.84 13.51 1.22
CA ARG A 45 -2.72 12.56 1.19
C ARG A 45 -1.37 13.24 1.46
N ALA A 46 -1.16 14.46 0.99
CA ALA A 46 0.06 15.22 1.29
C ALA A 46 0.21 15.50 2.79
N TYR A 47 -0.86 15.89 3.46
CA TYR A 47 -0.87 16.07 4.91
C TYR A 47 -0.60 14.74 5.64
N LEU A 48 -1.24 13.65 5.22
CA LEU A 48 -1.00 12.33 5.80
C LEU A 48 0.47 11.90 5.65
N ASN A 49 1.07 12.10 4.51
CA ASN A 49 2.49 11.80 4.27
C ASN A 49 3.40 12.65 5.15
N MET A 50 3.09 13.93 5.31
CA MET A 50 3.83 14.83 6.20
C MET A 50 3.74 14.35 7.65
N PHE A 51 2.56 14.08 8.17
CA PHE A 51 2.41 13.57 9.54
C PHE A 51 3.08 12.20 9.72
N ASN A 52 3.05 11.34 8.71
CA ASN A 52 3.75 10.06 8.76
C ASN A 52 5.27 10.21 8.92
N GLU A 53 5.87 11.13 8.19
CA GLU A 53 7.32 11.37 8.27
C GLU A 53 7.75 12.10 9.55
N TYR A 54 6.92 12.99 10.09
CA TYR A 54 7.28 13.85 11.21
C TYR A 54 6.58 13.50 12.54
N SER A 55 5.83 12.41 12.60
CA SER A 55 5.11 12.01 13.83
C SER A 55 5.99 11.87 15.05
N ILE A 56 7.23 11.38 14.87
CA ILE A 56 8.19 11.19 15.94
C ILE A 56 8.64 12.51 16.60
N HIS A 57 8.51 13.63 15.89
CA HIS A 57 8.90 14.96 16.38
C HIS A 57 7.76 15.71 17.07
N LEU A 58 6.55 15.17 17.04
CA LEU A 58 5.40 15.76 17.71
C LEU A 58 5.44 15.45 19.22
N ASN A 59 5.04 16.42 20.03
CA ASN A 59 4.82 16.18 21.47
C ASN A 59 3.49 15.44 21.69
N HIS A 60 3.24 15.01 22.93
CA HIS A 60 2.05 14.22 23.28
C HIS A 60 0.74 14.92 22.91
N ARG A 61 0.62 16.22 23.20
CA ARG A 61 -0.57 17.00 22.87
C ARG A 61 -0.80 17.11 21.37
N GLN A 62 0.27 17.35 20.61
CA GLN A 62 0.21 17.39 19.14
C GLN A 62 -0.18 16.03 18.55
N LYS A 63 0.35 14.93 19.08
CA LYS A 63 -0.02 13.57 18.69
C LYS A 63 -1.50 13.29 18.96
N GLU A 64 -1.98 13.66 20.14
CA GLU A 64 -3.38 13.50 20.50
C GLU A 64 -4.31 14.29 19.55
N GLN A 65 -3.98 15.54 19.25
CA GLN A 65 -4.71 16.36 18.30
C GLN A 65 -4.68 15.77 16.88
N THR A 66 -3.54 15.23 16.48
CA THR A 66 -3.39 14.58 15.16
C THR A 66 -4.18 13.28 15.11
N ILE A 67 -4.15 12.46 16.15
CA ILE A 67 -4.97 11.23 16.23
C ILE A 67 -6.46 11.58 16.15
N SER A 68 -6.91 12.63 16.82
CA SER A 68 -8.29 13.11 16.70
C SER A 68 -8.66 13.50 15.26
N PHE A 69 -7.80 14.21 14.58
CA PHE A 69 -7.96 14.53 13.16
C PHE A 69 -8.00 13.29 12.27
N LEU A 70 -7.09 12.34 12.49
CA LEU A 70 -7.03 11.09 11.74
C LEU A 70 -8.28 10.23 11.97
N TYR A 71 -8.81 10.25 13.19
CA TYR A 71 -10.06 9.57 13.50
C TYR A 71 -11.23 10.14 12.68
N GLU A 72 -11.30 11.47 12.53
CA GLU A 72 -12.29 12.10 11.65
C GLU A 72 -12.13 11.64 10.19
N LEU A 73 -10.90 11.41 9.72
CA LEU A 73 -10.61 10.90 8.37
C LEU A 73 -11.05 9.45 8.16
N LEU A 74 -11.33 8.69 9.20
CA LEU A 74 -11.93 7.36 9.07
C LEU A 74 -13.34 7.41 8.46
N LEU A 75 -13.97 8.59 8.47
CA LEU A 75 -15.26 8.84 7.81
C LEU A 75 -15.10 9.37 6.39
N ASN A 76 -13.89 9.60 5.93
CA ASN A 76 -13.63 10.13 4.59
C ASN A 76 -14.25 9.24 3.51
N ARG A 77 -14.71 9.86 2.44
CA ARG A 77 -15.33 9.21 1.29
C ARG A 77 -14.37 8.24 0.58
N GLU A 78 -13.09 8.61 0.51
CA GLU A 78 -12.05 7.86 -0.17
C GLU A 78 -11.48 6.73 0.71
N GLY A 79 -11.55 5.49 0.21
CA GLY A 79 -11.13 4.32 0.96
C GLY A 79 -9.62 4.26 1.28
N ASP A 80 -8.79 4.74 0.37
CA ASP A 80 -7.35 4.84 0.60
C ASP A 80 -6.97 5.90 1.64
N ILE A 81 -7.69 7.02 1.70
CA ILE A 81 -7.51 7.99 2.79
C ILE A 81 -7.86 7.37 4.13
N ARG A 82 -8.99 6.66 4.23
CA ARG A 82 -9.37 5.95 5.47
C ARG A 82 -8.30 4.96 5.90
N ARG A 83 -7.78 4.16 4.95
CA ARG A 83 -6.74 3.16 5.21
C ARG A 83 -5.43 3.80 5.66
N GLN A 84 -4.98 4.86 4.99
CA GLN A 84 -3.77 5.58 5.38
C GLN A 84 -3.92 6.25 6.74
N ALA A 85 -5.06 6.86 7.02
CA ALA A 85 -5.36 7.45 8.33
C ALA A 85 -5.34 6.39 9.44
N ALA A 86 -5.95 5.23 9.22
CA ALA A 86 -5.93 4.12 10.16
C ALA A 86 -4.50 3.62 10.44
N ALA A 87 -3.70 3.41 9.40
CA ALA A 87 -2.32 2.98 9.54
C ALA A 87 -1.48 4.01 10.31
N LEU A 88 -1.71 5.29 10.09
CA LEU A 88 -1.02 6.38 10.78
C LEU A 88 -1.43 6.49 12.25
N ILE A 89 -2.70 6.27 12.59
CA ILE A 89 -3.17 6.16 13.98
C ILE A 89 -2.38 5.06 14.71
N GLY A 90 -2.30 3.88 14.12
CA GLY A 90 -1.55 2.75 14.68
C GLY A 90 -0.07 3.09 14.90
N LYS A 91 0.56 3.73 13.92
CA LYS A 91 1.94 4.20 14.04
C LYS A 91 2.11 5.21 15.18
N MET A 92 1.21 6.16 15.32
CA MET A 92 1.30 7.17 16.38
C MET A 92 1.18 6.56 17.78
N PHE A 93 0.33 5.57 17.97
CA PHE A 93 0.27 4.84 19.23
C PHE A 93 1.54 4.01 19.46
N ALA A 94 2.09 3.37 18.44
CA ALA A 94 3.34 2.64 18.53
C ALA A 94 4.53 3.53 18.97
N ASP A 95 4.58 4.75 18.47
CA ASP A 95 5.65 5.72 18.68
C ASP A 95 5.28 6.85 19.66
N PHE A 96 4.20 6.72 20.42
CA PHE A 96 3.63 7.81 21.20
C PHE A 96 4.64 8.50 22.11
N ASN A 97 5.49 7.74 22.77
CA ASN A 97 6.50 8.24 23.70
C ASN A 97 7.91 8.38 23.09
N ALA A 98 8.14 7.89 21.87
CA ALA A 98 9.48 7.75 21.30
C ALA A 98 10.19 9.09 21.06
N GLY A 99 9.49 10.08 20.48
CA GLY A 99 10.03 11.42 20.22
C GLY A 99 10.22 12.22 21.51
N TYR A 100 9.26 12.14 22.40
CA TYR A 100 9.26 12.85 23.66
C TYR A 100 10.46 12.48 24.52
N ARG A 101 10.84 11.20 24.59
CA ARG A 101 12.03 10.73 25.34
C ARG A 101 13.34 11.32 24.83
N LYS A 102 13.44 11.64 23.54
CA LYS A 102 14.64 12.24 22.95
C LYS A 102 14.80 13.72 23.30
N GLU A 103 13.71 14.41 23.55
CA GLU A 103 13.67 15.84 23.81
C GLU A 103 13.77 16.16 25.31
N LEU A 104 13.59 15.17 26.20
CA LEU A 104 13.65 15.37 27.62
C LEU A 104 15.09 15.67 28.08
N PRO A 105 15.28 16.67 28.97
CA PRO A 105 16.52 16.84 29.72
C PRO A 105 16.87 15.55 30.48
N LYS A 106 18.17 15.25 30.57
CA LYS A 106 18.66 14.00 31.18
C LYS A 106 18.16 13.74 32.63
N ASN A 107 17.64 14.76 33.29
CA ASN A 107 17.19 14.71 34.69
C ASN A 107 15.65 14.68 34.83
N MET A 108 14.89 14.62 33.73
CA MET A 108 13.43 14.48 33.83
C MET A 108 13.04 13.00 33.94
N PRO A 109 12.02 12.68 34.74
CA PRO A 109 11.48 11.33 34.79
C PRO A 109 10.95 10.93 33.43
N ASP A 110 11.00 9.62 33.12
CA ASP A 110 10.39 9.07 31.91
C ASP A 110 8.94 9.51 31.78
N PRO A 111 8.46 9.75 30.55
CA PRO A 111 7.05 10.05 30.29
C PRO A 111 6.16 8.96 30.89
N ASP A 112 5.05 9.36 31.49
CA ASP A 112 4.07 8.42 32.03
C ASP A 112 3.42 7.64 30.90
N ASP A 113 3.76 6.37 30.74
CA ASP A 113 3.20 5.45 29.75
C ASP A 113 1.68 5.26 29.92
N LYS A 114 1.12 5.60 31.08
CA LYS A 114 -0.32 5.48 31.36
C LYS A 114 -1.17 6.37 30.46
N THR A 115 -0.68 7.54 30.07
CA THR A 115 -1.43 8.44 29.16
C THR A 115 -1.66 7.81 27.82
N ALA A 116 -0.63 7.18 27.23
CA ALA A 116 -0.73 6.50 25.95
C ALA A 116 -1.70 5.31 25.99
N LEU A 117 -1.64 4.50 27.04
CA LEU A 117 -2.52 3.33 27.23
C LEU A 117 -3.97 3.72 27.51
N THR A 118 -4.19 4.78 28.29
CA THR A 118 -5.55 5.29 28.54
C THR A 118 -6.18 5.81 27.26
N LEU A 119 -5.43 6.56 26.46
CA LEU A 119 -5.88 7.07 25.17
C LEU A 119 -6.15 5.91 24.19
N TRP A 120 -5.28 4.90 24.17
CA TRP A 120 -5.47 3.70 23.37
C TRP A 120 -6.75 2.95 23.74
N GLU A 121 -7.01 2.74 25.02
CA GLU A 121 -8.22 2.08 25.51
C GLU A 121 -9.48 2.85 25.12
N GLU A 122 -9.45 4.18 25.23
CA GLU A 122 -10.56 5.04 24.81
C GLU A 122 -10.85 4.92 23.31
N TYR A 123 -9.82 5.00 22.47
CA TYR A 123 -9.99 4.88 21.01
C TYR A 123 -10.43 3.48 20.59
N LEU A 124 -9.94 2.43 21.22
CA LEU A 124 -10.45 1.07 20.97
C LEU A 124 -11.94 0.98 21.29
N GLY A 125 -12.39 1.57 22.38
CA GLY A 125 -13.80 1.64 22.71
C GLY A 125 -14.64 2.31 21.64
N GLN A 126 -14.16 3.43 21.10
CA GLN A 126 -14.84 4.15 20.01
C GLN A 126 -14.81 3.39 18.68
N LEU A 127 -13.76 2.60 18.43
CA LEU A 127 -13.65 1.79 17.21
C LEU A 127 -14.55 0.56 17.25
N VAL A 128 -14.67 -0.10 18.40
CA VAL A 128 -15.50 -1.30 18.56
C VAL A 128 -16.97 -0.93 18.66
N CYS A 129 -17.30 0.08 19.46
CA CYS A 129 -18.64 0.59 19.67
C CYS A 129 -18.72 2.08 19.33
N PRO A 130 -18.84 2.44 18.05
CA PRO A 130 -18.95 3.83 17.62
C PRO A 130 -20.17 4.54 18.18
N ASP A 131 -20.13 5.87 18.19
CA ASP A 131 -21.23 6.71 18.65
C ASP A 131 -22.55 6.31 17.96
N TYR A 132 -23.60 6.09 18.76
CA TYR A 132 -24.92 5.68 18.26
C TYR A 132 -25.57 6.69 17.32
N ARG A 133 -25.13 7.98 17.36
CA ARG A 133 -25.63 9.06 16.48
C ARG A 133 -25.13 8.96 15.05
N LEU A 134 -24.08 8.18 14.80
CA LEU A 134 -23.53 7.98 13.45
C LEU A 134 -24.48 7.11 12.61
N THR A 135 -24.44 7.31 11.29
CA THR A 135 -25.15 6.44 10.34
C THR A 135 -24.53 5.03 10.35
N ILE A 136 -25.29 4.03 9.88
CA ILE A 136 -24.78 2.65 9.76
C ILE A 136 -23.51 2.59 8.91
N GLN A 137 -23.47 3.32 7.78
CA GLN A 137 -22.29 3.38 6.92
C GLN A 137 -21.09 3.99 7.64
N GLN A 138 -21.28 5.06 8.39
CA GLN A 138 -20.23 5.70 9.17
C GLN A 138 -19.69 4.76 10.26
N LYS A 139 -20.57 4.06 10.97
CA LYS A 139 -20.16 3.05 11.96
C LYS A 139 -19.32 1.96 11.33
N HIS A 140 -19.73 1.43 10.18
CA HIS A 140 -18.97 0.40 9.45
C HIS A 140 -17.59 0.90 9.03
N ARG A 141 -17.46 2.16 8.57
CA ARG A 141 -16.17 2.74 8.22
C ARG A 141 -15.21 2.81 9.42
N ILE A 142 -15.73 3.22 10.57
CA ILE A 142 -14.93 3.30 11.80
C ILE A 142 -14.54 1.89 12.28
N GLN A 143 -15.49 0.97 12.37
CA GLN A 143 -15.24 -0.39 12.83
C GLN A 143 -14.27 -1.15 11.91
N ASN A 144 -14.39 -0.97 10.59
CA ASN A 144 -13.47 -1.58 9.62
C ASN A 144 -12.04 -1.06 9.75
N ALA A 145 -11.84 0.14 10.25
CA ALA A 145 -10.52 0.70 10.49
C ALA A 145 -9.75 -0.02 11.61
N LEU A 146 -10.44 -0.70 12.52
CA LEU A 146 -9.82 -1.38 13.66
C LEU A 146 -8.68 -2.31 13.26
N LYS A 147 -8.89 -3.15 12.27
CA LYS A 147 -7.85 -4.08 11.79
C LYS A 147 -6.61 -3.39 11.25
N PHE A 148 -6.77 -2.29 10.52
CA PHE A 148 -5.65 -1.54 9.95
C PHE A 148 -4.87 -0.81 11.02
N ILE A 149 -5.55 -0.25 12.02
CA ILE A 149 -4.93 0.39 13.18
C ILE A 149 -4.14 -0.64 13.99
N MET A 150 -4.75 -1.78 14.31
CA MET A 150 -4.11 -2.83 15.09
C MET A 150 -2.89 -3.42 14.37
N VAL A 151 -3.01 -3.76 13.09
CA VAL A 151 -1.89 -4.29 12.31
C VAL A 151 -0.73 -3.29 12.27
N SER A 152 -1.00 -2.03 11.98
CA SER A 152 0.01 -0.99 11.94
C SER A 152 0.69 -0.78 13.31
N ALA A 153 -0.09 -0.76 14.39
CA ALA A 153 0.45 -0.62 15.74
C ALA A 153 1.35 -1.81 16.11
N MET A 154 0.92 -3.04 15.78
CA MET A 154 1.69 -4.25 16.10
C MET A 154 2.99 -4.36 15.29
N GLU A 155 2.97 -3.99 14.03
CA GLU A 155 4.16 -4.03 13.16
C GLU A 155 5.22 -3.00 13.54
N ARG A 156 4.81 -1.84 14.03
CA ARG A 156 5.69 -0.69 14.27
C ARG A 156 6.14 -0.53 15.72
N SER A 157 5.48 -1.19 16.67
CA SER A 157 5.81 -1.11 18.08
C SER A 157 7.07 -1.89 18.43
N SER A 158 7.82 -1.39 19.43
CA SER A 158 8.78 -2.22 20.16
C SER A 158 8.05 -3.38 20.85
N GLU A 159 8.76 -4.44 21.18
CA GLU A 159 8.15 -5.62 21.82
C GLU A 159 7.37 -5.25 23.10
N LYS A 160 7.95 -4.41 23.94
CA LYS A 160 7.29 -3.95 25.18
C LYS A 160 5.97 -3.21 24.88
N VAL A 161 6.00 -2.24 23.98
CA VAL A 161 4.81 -1.43 23.63
C VAL A 161 3.75 -2.31 22.96
N ARG A 162 4.17 -3.23 22.09
CA ARG A 162 3.27 -4.20 21.44
C ARG A 162 2.49 -5.02 22.46
N GLU A 163 3.18 -5.56 23.47
CA GLU A 163 2.54 -6.34 24.53
C GLU A 163 1.57 -5.50 25.34
N GLU A 164 1.92 -4.28 25.69
CA GLU A 164 1.06 -3.37 26.43
C GLU A 164 -0.22 -3.02 25.62
N LEU A 165 -0.08 -2.64 24.35
CA LEU A 165 -1.22 -2.32 23.48
C LEU A 165 -2.12 -3.54 23.25
N PHE A 166 -1.52 -4.70 23.04
CA PHE A 166 -2.28 -5.94 22.81
C PHE A 166 -3.01 -6.42 24.06
N THR A 167 -2.44 -6.25 25.23
CA THR A 167 -3.09 -6.59 26.51
C THR A 167 -4.37 -5.79 26.72
N VAL A 168 -4.38 -4.52 26.35
CA VAL A 168 -5.60 -3.69 26.39
C VAL A 168 -6.65 -4.20 25.39
N PHE A 169 -6.21 -4.58 24.18
CA PHE A 169 -7.10 -5.13 23.16
C PHE A 169 -7.76 -6.46 23.58
N VAL A 170 -7.00 -7.34 24.22
CA VAL A 170 -7.49 -8.66 24.66
C VAL A 170 -8.62 -8.56 25.70
N LYS A 171 -8.72 -7.47 26.43
CA LYS A 171 -9.84 -7.25 27.38
C LYS A 171 -11.23 -7.31 26.74
N TRP A 172 -11.32 -7.07 25.41
CA TRP A 172 -12.59 -7.19 24.68
C TRP A 172 -13.10 -8.61 24.55
N PHE A 173 -12.27 -9.62 24.82
CA PHE A 173 -12.56 -11.04 24.67
C PHE A 173 -12.71 -11.80 26.02
N ASP A 174 -12.71 -11.08 27.13
CA ASP A 174 -12.75 -11.67 28.48
C ASP A 174 -14.16 -12.07 28.94
N GLY A 175 -15.18 -11.84 28.11
CA GLY A 175 -16.57 -12.17 28.39
C GLY A 175 -17.34 -11.12 29.21
N HIS A 176 -16.68 -10.05 29.66
CA HIS A 176 -17.34 -8.94 30.38
C HIS A 176 -18.14 -8.05 29.43
N HIS A 177 -17.72 -7.95 28.18
CA HIS A 177 -18.43 -7.21 27.13
C HIS A 177 -19.46 -8.10 26.43
N ARG A 178 -20.74 -7.80 26.60
CA ARG A 178 -21.83 -8.49 25.91
C ARG A 178 -22.03 -7.88 24.52
N LEU A 179 -21.14 -8.24 23.60
CA LEU A 179 -21.17 -7.74 22.23
C LEU A 179 -22.04 -8.65 21.34
N VAL A 180 -22.79 -8.04 20.43
CA VAL A 180 -23.58 -8.73 19.41
C VAL A 180 -23.50 -7.99 18.07
N GLY A 181 -23.62 -8.71 16.96
CA GLY A 181 -23.69 -8.12 15.62
C GLY A 181 -22.36 -7.56 15.11
N ASP A 182 -22.39 -6.36 14.56
CA ASP A 182 -21.25 -5.75 13.89
C ASP A 182 -19.98 -5.60 14.76
N PRO A 183 -20.04 -5.20 16.03
CA PRO A 183 -18.84 -5.19 16.88
C PRO A 183 -18.14 -6.54 16.94
N VAL A 184 -18.86 -7.62 17.05
CA VAL A 184 -18.31 -8.99 17.05
C VAL A 184 -17.67 -9.31 15.71
N PHE A 185 -18.35 -9.00 14.62
CA PHE A 185 -17.83 -9.23 13.26
C PHE A 185 -16.50 -8.55 13.04
N TYR A 186 -16.37 -7.26 13.38
CA TYR A 186 -15.15 -6.50 13.16
C TYR A 186 -14.02 -6.87 14.14
N LEU A 187 -14.33 -7.32 15.34
CA LEU A 187 -13.34 -7.90 16.25
C LEU A 187 -12.78 -9.21 15.69
N LEU A 188 -13.64 -10.10 15.18
CA LEU A 188 -13.20 -11.34 14.55
C LEU A 188 -12.35 -11.08 13.29
N ASP A 189 -12.76 -10.14 12.46
CA ASP A 189 -11.98 -9.74 11.27
C ASP A 189 -10.61 -9.15 11.66
N CYS A 190 -10.56 -8.40 12.74
CA CYS A 190 -9.30 -7.88 13.30
C CYS A 190 -8.38 -9.01 13.76
N ILE A 191 -8.86 -9.97 14.54
CA ILE A 191 -8.07 -11.13 14.98
C ILE A 191 -7.51 -11.89 13.79
N PHE A 192 -8.33 -12.12 12.77
CA PHE A 192 -7.90 -12.79 11.54
C PHE A 192 -6.73 -12.09 10.85
N SER A 193 -6.65 -10.77 10.95
CA SER A 193 -5.63 -9.94 10.31
C SER A 193 -4.34 -9.81 11.11
N LEU A 194 -4.32 -10.24 12.37
CA LEU A 194 -3.16 -10.12 13.26
C LEU A 194 -2.17 -11.27 13.08
N PRO A 195 -0.87 -11.05 13.40
CA PRO A 195 0.12 -12.12 13.40
C PRO A 195 -0.25 -13.26 14.37
N LEU A 196 -0.16 -14.50 13.89
CA LEU A 196 -0.55 -15.68 14.66
C LEU A 196 0.31 -15.87 15.92
N ASP A 197 1.61 -15.58 15.85
CA ASP A 197 2.53 -15.65 16.98
C ASP A 197 2.13 -14.73 18.13
N LEU A 198 1.60 -13.55 17.81
CA LEU A 198 1.09 -12.61 18.79
C LEU A 198 -0.20 -13.13 19.46
N CYS A 199 -1.10 -13.71 18.69
CA CYS A 199 -2.36 -14.26 19.18
C CYS A 199 -2.18 -15.55 19.99
N SER A 200 -1.08 -16.26 19.79
CA SER A 200 -0.83 -17.59 20.41
C SER A 200 -0.02 -17.54 21.71
N LYS A 201 0.42 -16.36 22.17
CA LYS A 201 1.18 -16.21 23.41
C LYS A 201 0.34 -16.50 24.67
N GLY A 202 0.82 -17.42 25.50
CA GLY A 202 0.21 -17.72 26.81
C GLY A 202 -1.26 -18.13 26.68
N ASP A 203 -2.09 -17.57 27.56
CA ASP A 203 -3.54 -17.91 27.62
C ASP A 203 -4.37 -17.22 26.53
N ARG A 204 -3.77 -16.39 25.70
CA ARG A 204 -4.47 -15.63 24.65
C ARG A 204 -5.09 -16.55 23.62
N LEU A 205 -4.38 -17.59 23.21
CA LEU A 205 -4.87 -18.54 22.20
C LEU A 205 -6.21 -19.16 22.64
N GLU A 206 -6.27 -19.68 23.85
CA GLU A 206 -7.50 -20.27 24.39
C GLU A 206 -8.62 -19.24 24.50
N GLN A 207 -8.32 -18.04 24.99
CA GLN A 207 -9.30 -16.97 25.12
C GLN A 207 -9.90 -16.56 23.77
N LEU A 208 -9.06 -16.40 22.74
CA LEU A 208 -9.50 -16.04 21.39
C LEU A 208 -10.28 -17.17 20.72
N ILE A 209 -9.87 -18.42 20.92
CA ILE A 209 -10.60 -19.60 20.44
C ILE A 209 -11.98 -19.69 21.10
N ARG A 210 -12.08 -19.51 22.40
CA ARG A 210 -13.37 -19.51 23.10
C ARG A 210 -14.30 -18.40 22.63
N PHE A 211 -13.76 -17.21 22.37
CA PHE A 211 -14.52 -16.11 21.78
C PHE A 211 -15.07 -16.48 20.40
N ALA A 212 -14.25 -17.04 19.52
CA ALA A 212 -14.68 -17.48 18.19
C ALA A 212 -15.75 -18.60 18.28
N ILE A 213 -15.56 -19.57 19.17
CA ILE A 213 -16.50 -20.66 19.39
C ILE A 213 -17.88 -20.13 19.84
N SER A 214 -17.91 -19.11 20.68
CA SER A 214 -19.17 -18.53 21.17
C SER A 214 -20.00 -17.87 20.07
N HIS A 215 -19.40 -17.58 18.90
CA HIS A 215 -20.04 -16.94 17.76
C HIS A 215 -20.12 -17.81 16.50
N MET A 216 -19.64 -19.04 16.53
CA MET A 216 -19.63 -19.91 15.35
C MET A 216 -21.02 -20.40 14.92
N ASP A 217 -22.01 -20.30 15.78
CA ASP A 217 -23.40 -20.64 15.52
C ASP A 217 -24.31 -19.39 15.44
N ASP A 218 -23.71 -18.21 15.23
CA ASP A 218 -24.44 -16.95 15.13
C ASP A 218 -25.45 -17.01 13.98
N PRO A 219 -26.69 -16.52 14.17
CA PRO A 219 -27.70 -16.48 13.11
C PRO A 219 -27.34 -15.56 11.94
N ASP A 220 -26.47 -14.58 12.15
CA ASP A 220 -25.91 -13.76 11.08
C ASP A 220 -24.78 -14.54 10.38
N GLU A 221 -24.99 -14.89 9.11
CA GLU A 221 -24.05 -15.67 8.31
C GLU A 221 -22.65 -15.04 8.26
N LYS A 222 -22.54 -13.72 8.16
CA LYS A 222 -21.23 -13.05 8.13
C LYS A 222 -20.46 -13.20 9.44
N VAL A 223 -21.13 -13.15 10.58
CA VAL A 223 -20.53 -13.37 11.91
C VAL A 223 -20.11 -14.82 12.07
N GLN A 224 -20.96 -15.75 11.66
CA GLN A 224 -20.64 -17.19 11.67
C GLN A 224 -19.39 -17.50 10.84
N ILE A 225 -19.33 -17.02 9.62
CA ILE A 225 -18.16 -17.21 8.73
C ILE A 225 -16.91 -16.55 9.33
N ALA A 226 -17.04 -15.35 9.89
CA ALA A 226 -15.91 -14.67 10.54
C ALA A 226 -15.38 -15.49 11.73
N ALA A 227 -16.24 -16.07 12.55
CA ALA A 227 -15.86 -16.90 13.68
C ALA A 227 -15.14 -18.19 13.23
N VAL A 228 -15.70 -18.90 12.26
CA VAL A 228 -15.09 -20.13 11.73
C VAL A 228 -13.77 -19.84 11.02
N ARG A 229 -13.68 -18.72 10.32
CA ARG A 229 -12.45 -18.24 9.66
C ARG A 229 -11.33 -17.94 10.67
N VAL A 230 -11.68 -17.36 11.81
CA VAL A 230 -10.73 -17.14 12.92
C VAL A 230 -10.26 -18.48 13.50
N LEU A 231 -11.15 -19.42 13.72
CA LEU A 231 -10.81 -20.77 14.18
C LEU A 231 -9.83 -21.46 13.22
N LYS A 232 -10.02 -21.29 11.92
CA LYS A 232 -9.09 -21.82 10.91
C LYS A 232 -7.67 -21.29 11.11
N VAL A 233 -7.51 -20.03 11.42
CA VAL A 233 -6.18 -19.44 11.64
C VAL A 233 -5.61 -19.86 13.00
N LEU A 234 -6.40 -19.75 14.07
CA LEU A 234 -5.93 -20.02 15.43
C LEU A 234 -5.59 -21.51 15.65
N THR A 235 -6.30 -22.42 15.00
CA THR A 235 -6.02 -23.86 15.12
C THR A 235 -4.66 -24.27 14.55
N GLN A 236 -4.03 -23.46 13.73
CA GLN A 236 -2.65 -23.70 13.28
C GLN A 236 -1.64 -23.65 14.44
N ALA A 237 -1.92 -22.90 15.49
CA ALA A 237 -1.05 -22.72 16.64
C ALA A 237 -1.42 -23.57 17.85
N VAL A 238 -2.48 -24.38 17.76
CA VAL A 238 -2.95 -25.23 18.86
C VAL A 238 -1.97 -26.37 19.08
N PRO A 239 -1.35 -26.50 20.28
CA PRO A 239 -0.47 -27.62 20.58
C PRO A 239 -1.27 -28.94 20.67
N PRO A 240 -0.77 -30.03 20.08
CA PRO A 240 -1.38 -31.35 20.29
C PRO A 240 -1.39 -31.71 21.80
N GLU A 241 -2.42 -32.44 22.22
CA GLU A 241 -2.56 -32.93 23.61
C GLU A 241 -2.76 -31.81 24.67
N SER A 242 -3.04 -30.58 24.24
CA SER A 242 -3.41 -29.51 25.17
C SER A 242 -4.91 -29.47 25.44
N ALA A 243 -5.32 -28.83 26.54
CA ALA A 243 -6.75 -28.57 26.80
C ALA A 243 -7.38 -27.73 25.68
N CYS A 244 -6.62 -26.81 25.10
CA CYS A 244 -7.02 -26.03 23.94
C CYS A 244 -7.29 -26.88 22.70
N TYR A 245 -6.54 -27.98 22.51
CA TYR A 245 -6.75 -28.93 21.41
C TYR A 245 -8.11 -29.64 21.53
N GLU A 246 -8.47 -30.12 22.71
CA GLU A 246 -9.78 -30.76 22.94
C GLU A 246 -10.92 -29.79 22.66
N ILE A 247 -10.83 -28.55 23.13
CA ILE A 247 -11.83 -27.51 22.88
C ILE A 247 -11.96 -27.23 21.38
N ALA A 248 -10.84 -27.13 20.67
CA ALA A 248 -10.83 -26.89 19.24
C ALA A 248 -11.42 -28.07 18.44
N CYS A 249 -11.11 -29.31 18.83
CA CYS A 249 -11.68 -30.50 18.21
C CYS A 249 -13.20 -30.57 18.41
N ASP A 250 -13.69 -30.33 19.61
CA ASP A 250 -15.14 -30.31 19.90
C ASP A 250 -15.83 -29.23 19.06
N ALA A 251 -15.26 -28.06 18.96
CA ALA A 251 -15.80 -26.99 18.13
C ALA A 251 -15.81 -27.38 16.65
N ALA A 252 -14.73 -27.97 16.14
CA ALA A 252 -14.63 -28.41 14.76
C ALA A 252 -15.73 -29.43 14.39
N HIS A 253 -16.03 -30.37 15.26
CA HIS A 253 -17.09 -31.36 15.07
C HIS A 253 -18.49 -30.74 15.11
N ARG A 254 -18.69 -29.63 15.85
CA ARG A 254 -19.99 -28.93 15.95
C ARG A 254 -20.26 -28.02 14.76
N ILE A 255 -19.31 -27.72 13.92
CA ILE A 255 -19.54 -26.92 12.71
C ILE A 255 -20.51 -27.68 11.80
N ASN A 256 -21.62 -27.05 11.46
CA ASN A 256 -22.58 -27.60 10.51
C ASN A 256 -22.27 -27.05 9.11
N PRO A 257 -21.70 -27.85 8.20
CA PRO A 257 -21.23 -27.39 6.88
C PRO A 257 -22.40 -27.26 5.88
N ARG A 258 -23.33 -26.35 6.13
CA ARG A 258 -24.51 -26.12 5.28
C ARG A 258 -24.16 -25.60 3.89
N THR A 259 -23.00 -24.92 3.75
CA THR A 259 -22.52 -24.34 2.50
C THR A 259 -21.14 -24.88 2.16
N ILE A 260 -20.76 -24.79 0.89
CA ILE A 260 -19.41 -25.18 0.44
C ILE A 260 -18.34 -24.34 1.14
N THR A 261 -18.61 -23.07 1.40
CA THR A 261 -17.69 -22.17 2.12
C THR A 261 -17.42 -22.69 3.54
N LEU A 262 -18.45 -23.04 4.31
CA LEU A 262 -18.31 -23.60 5.65
C LEU A 262 -17.63 -24.97 5.63
N LEU A 263 -17.96 -25.81 4.65
CA LEU A 263 -17.31 -27.11 4.48
C LEU A 263 -15.80 -26.97 4.23
N PHE A 264 -15.41 -26.01 3.41
CA PHE A 264 -14.00 -25.73 3.16
C PHE A 264 -13.26 -25.24 4.41
N LEU A 265 -13.87 -24.35 5.17
CA LEU A 265 -13.30 -23.90 6.45
C LEU A 265 -13.17 -25.05 7.45
N GLN A 266 -14.20 -25.89 7.58
CA GLN A 266 -14.15 -27.09 8.40
C GLN A 266 -13.03 -28.04 7.96
N TYR A 267 -12.90 -28.28 6.67
CA TYR A 267 -11.80 -29.07 6.10
C TYR A 267 -10.43 -28.52 6.51
N ARG A 268 -10.23 -27.22 6.44
CA ARG A 268 -8.97 -26.57 6.83
C ARG A 268 -8.71 -26.69 8.33
N ILE A 269 -9.73 -26.56 9.17
CA ILE A 269 -9.64 -26.76 10.62
C ILE A 269 -9.28 -28.21 10.95
N TYR A 270 -9.95 -29.18 10.32
CA TYR A 270 -9.65 -30.59 10.50
C TYR A 270 -8.21 -30.92 10.10
N THR A 271 -7.73 -30.34 9.00
CA THR A 271 -6.33 -30.49 8.56
C THR A 271 -5.37 -29.96 9.62
N ASN A 272 -5.63 -28.78 10.18
CA ASN A 272 -4.80 -28.19 11.23
C ASN A 272 -4.76 -29.05 12.50
N LEU A 273 -5.87 -29.64 12.87
CA LEU A 273 -6.02 -30.51 14.04
C LEU A 273 -5.69 -31.98 13.79
N ARG A 274 -5.29 -32.32 12.57
CA ARG A 274 -4.98 -33.70 12.15
C ARG A 274 -6.13 -34.69 12.32
N LEU A 275 -7.36 -34.22 12.11
CA LEU A 275 -8.57 -35.04 12.09
C LEU A 275 -8.76 -35.65 10.69
N ASP A 276 -9.61 -36.70 10.61
CA ASP A 276 -9.97 -37.30 9.34
C ASP A 276 -10.79 -36.35 8.45
N THR A 277 -10.28 -36.08 7.26
CA THR A 277 -10.87 -35.16 6.28
C THR A 277 -11.59 -35.85 5.11
N THR A 278 -11.78 -37.16 5.17
CA THR A 278 -12.29 -37.95 4.04
C THR A 278 -13.66 -37.43 3.56
N ALA A 279 -14.58 -37.16 4.47
CA ALA A 279 -15.93 -36.70 4.13
C ALA A 279 -15.91 -35.32 3.43
N GLN A 280 -15.12 -34.38 3.95
CA GLN A 280 -15.00 -33.04 3.36
C GLN A 280 -14.33 -33.10 1.98
N ARG A 281 -13.28 -33.89 1.83
CA ARG A 281 -12.55 -34.05 0.56
C ARG A 281 -13.42 -34.66 -0.54
N GLU A 282 -14.27 -35.61 -0.21
CA GLU A 282 -15.19 -36.22 -1.15
C GLU A 282 -16.14 -35.19 -1.77
N VAL A 283 -16.69 -34.29 -0.98
CA VAL A 283 -17.58 -33.24 -1.46
C VAL A 283 -16.81 -32.15 -2.21
N LEU A 284 -15.68 -31.68 -1.65
CA LEU A 284 -14.92 -30.56 -2.24
C LEU A 284 -14.24 -30.92 -3.56
N TYR A 285 -13.71 -32.14 -3.68
CA TYR A 285 -12.86 -32.56 -4.81
C TYR A 285 -13.47 -33.70 -5.63
N GLY A 286 -14.47 -34.40 -5.11
CA GLY A 286 -15.18 -35.46 -5.80
C GLY A 286 -16.24 -34.96 -6.79
N HIS A 287 -16.65 -33.69 -6.68
CA HIS A 287 -17.67 -33.05 -7.50
C HIS A 287 -17.14 -31.73 -8.08
N ASP A 288 -17.79 -31.24 -9.16
CA ASP A 288 -17.51 -29.90 -9.69
C ASP A 288 -18.26 -28.85 -8.87
N VAL A 289 -17.56 -28.15 -7.98
CA VAL A 289 -18.12 -27.10 -7.13
C VAL A 289 -17.79 -25.70 -7.64
N VAL A 290 -16.96 -25.57 -8.67
CA VAL A 290 -16.46 -24.28 -9.18
C VAL A 290 -17.59 -23.40 -9.69
N SER A 291 -18.52 -23.97 -10.44
CA SER A 291 -19.66 -23.23 -10.98
C SER A 291 -20.57 -22.67 -9.89
N ASP A 292 -20.80 -23.44 -8.84
CA ASP A 292 -21.61 -23.00 -7.69
C ASP A 292 -20.94 -21.86 -6.93
N ILE A 293 -19.61 -21.91 -6.78
CA ILE A 293 -18.82 -20.84 -6.14
C ILE A 293 -18.90 -19.55 -6.96
N PHE A 294 -18.79 -19.63 -8.29
CA PHE A 294 -18.93 -18.45 -9.15
C PHE A 294 -20.30 -17.82 -9.02
N LEU A 295 -21.36 -18.61 -9.05
CA LEU A 295 -22.72 -18.11 -8.89
C LEU A 295 -22.92 -17.42 -7.53
N GLU A 296 -22.36 -17.98 -6.46
CA GLU A 296 -22.39 -17.36 -5.13
C GLU A 296 -21.66 -16.04 -5.09
N ASN A 297 -20.43 -15.97 -5.65
CA ASN A 297 -19.62 -14.75 -5.66
C ASN A 297 -20.22 -13.63 -6.52
N LEU A 298 -20.98 -13.96 -7.54
CA LEU A 298 -21.63 -12.97 -8.42
C LEU A 298 -22.87 -12.33 -7.80
N LYS A 299 -23.46 -12.94 -6.79
CA LYS A 299 -24.60 -12.35 -6.09
C LYS A 299 -24.18 -11.08 -5.35
N SER A 300 -24.88 -9.98 -5.59
CA SER A 300 -24.63 -8.71 -4.91
C SER A 300 -24.89 -8.78 -3.41
N ALA A 301 -25.83 -9.63 -3.01
CA ALA A 301 -26.20 -9.85 -1.61
C ALA A 301 -25.18 -10.70 -0.83
N THR A 302 -24.25 -11.38 -1.49
CA THR A 302 -23.25 -12.20 -0.82
C THR A 302 -22.29 -11.32 -0.02
N PRO A 303 -22.16 -11.52 1.30
CA PRO A 303 -21.22 -10.77 2.12
C PRO A 303 -19.78 -10.89 1.59
N TRP A 304 -19.03 -9.82 1.67
CA TRP A 304 -17.66 -9.78 1.16
C TRP A 304 -16.75 -10.85 1.79
N ILE A 305 -16.99 -11.21 3.06
CA ILE A 305 -16.20 -12.22 3.75
C ILE A 305 -16.35 -13.62 3.12
N LEU A 306 -17.54 -13.95 2.64
CA LEU A 306 -17.75 -15.19 1.89
C LEU A 306 -16.98 -15.15 0.58
N LYS A 307 -17.00 -14.03 -0.13
CA LYS A 307 -16.23 -13.85 -1.37
C LYS A 307 -14.74 -14.05 -1.14
N SER A 308 -14.21 -13.50 -0.04
CA SER A 308 -12.82 -13.67 0.35
C SER A 308 -12.44 -15.13 0.61
N VAL A 309 -13.28 -15.87 1.35
CA VAL A 309 -13.05 -17.31 1.57
C VAL A 309 -13.17 -18.10 0.26
N ASN A 310 -14.15 -17.80 -0.57
CA ASN A 310 -14.37 -18.47 -1.85
C ASN A 310 -13.23 -18.26 -2.85
N ILE A 311 -12.53 -17.13 -2.80
CA ILE A 311 -11.29 -16.93 -3.58
C ILE A 311 -10.25 -17.98 -3.21
N LYS A 312 -10.05 -18.21 -1.92
CA LYS A 312 -9.10 -19.24 -1.44
C LYS A 312 -9.55 -20.64 -1.81
N LEU A 313 -10.85 -20.91 -1.76
CA LEU A 313 -11.42 -22.19 -2.18
C LEU A 313 -11.21 -22.43 -3.68
N LEU A 314 -11.43 -21.42 -4.53
CA LEU A 314 -11.18 -21.54 -5.98
C LEU A 314 -9.71 -21.80 -6.29
N ALA A 315 -8.79 -21.11 -5.62
CA ALA A 315 -7.36 -21.36 -5.76
C ALA A 315 -6.98 -22.78 -5.29
N ASP A 316 -7.57 -23.25 -4.21
CA ASP A 316 -7.38 -24.59 -3.67
C ASP A 316 -7.89 -25.69 -4.64
N GLN A 317 -8.98 -25.46 -5.36
CA GLN A 317 -9.47 -26.35 -6.41
C GLN A 317 -8.42 -26.55 -7.51
N VAL A 318 -7.72 -25.50 -7.90
CA VAL A 318 -6.63 -25.57 -8.88
C VAL A 318 -5.47 -26.39 -8.32
N ASP A 319 -5.11 -26.21 -7.07
CA ASP A 319 -4.04 -26.96 -6.40
C ASP A 319 -4.33 -28.47 -6.33
N HIS A 320 -5.60 -28.85 -6.29
CA HIS A 320 -6.06 -30.25 -6.31
C HIS A 320 -6.32 -30.78 -7.75
N GLY A 321 -5.77 -30.12 -8.76
CA GLY A 321 -5.79 -30.59 -10.14
C GLY A 321 -7.01 -30.22 -10.98
N LYS A 322 -7.93 -29.42 -10.46
CA LYS A 322 -9.11 -28.92 -11.20
C LYS A 322 -8.75 -27.77 -12.14
N ARG A 323 -7.88 -28.06 -13.12
CA ARG A 323 -7.31 -27.03 -14.02
C ARG A 323 -8.19 -26.70 -15.22
N ASP A 324 -9.26 -27.44 -15.46
CA ASP A 324 -10.20 -27.17 -16.57
C ASP A 324 -10.85 -25.79 -16.47
N HIS A 325 -10.98 -25.28 -15.26
CA HIS A 325 -11.55 -23.96 -14.97
C HIS A 325 -10.50 -22.86 -14.70
N LEU A 326 -9.21 -23.14 -14.89
CA LEU A 326 -8.13 -22.23 -14.51
C LEU A 326 -8.27 -20.82 -15.11
N LEU A 327 -8.53 -20.73 -16.42
CA LEU A 327 -8.71 -19.43 -17.07
C LEU A 327 -9.92 -18.68 -16.51
N HIS A 328 -11.05 -19.36 -16.31
CA HIS A 328 -12.25 -18.74 -15.74
C HIS A 328 -12.04 -18.26 -14.30
N ILE A 329 -11.30 -19.04 -13.49
CA ILE A 329 -10.94 -18.67 -12.13
C ILE A 329 -10.05 -17.41 -12.14
N CYS A 330 -9.01 -17.38 -12.95
CA CYS A 330 -8.13 -16.22 -13.07
C CYS A 330 -8.85 -15.00 -13.65
N ALA A 331 -9.72 -15.16 -14.62
CA ALA A 331 -10.57 -14.09 -15.15
C ALA A 331 -11.52 -13.54 -14.06
N HIS A 332 -12.08 -14.42 -13.23
CA HIS A 332 -12.91 -14.01 -12.10
C HIS A 332 -12.11 -13.18 -11.08
N PHE A 333 -10.90 -13.60 -10.74
CA PHE A 333 -10.02 -12.82 -9.85
C PHE A 333 -9.68 -11.45 -10.45
N SER A 334 -9.36 -11.39 -11.73
CA SER A 334 -9.14 -10.14 -12.46
C SER A 334 -10.36 -9.20 -12.38
N ASN A 335 -11.56 -9.74 -12.54
CA ASN A 335 -12.80 -8.96 -12.40
C ASN A 335 -13.01 -8.44 -10.98
N LEU A 336 -12.74 -9.25 -9.95
CA LEU A 336 -12.83 -8.81 -8.55
C LEU A 336 -11.85 -7.66 -8.24
N ILE A 337 -10.65 -7.69 -8.80
CA ILE A 337 -9.69 -6.59 -8.70
C ILE A 337 -10.27 -5.29 -9.30
N LYS A 338 -10.97 -5.40 -10.43
CA LYS A 338 -11.51 -4.23 -11.15
C LYS A 338 -12.76 -3.63 -10.52
N VAL A 339 -13.59 -4.40 -9.85
CA VAL A 339 -14.94 -3.98 -9.46
C VAL A 339 -15.29 -4.10 -7.98
N SER A 340 -14.51 -4.81 -7.18
CA SER A 340 -14.83 -4.98 -5.76
C SER A 340 -14.63 -3.70 -4.96
N GLU A 341 -15.60 -3.33 -4.15
CA GLU A 341 -15.48 -2.20 -3.22
C GLU A 341 -14.62 -2.52 -1.99
N GLN A 342 -14.43 -3.81 -1.70
CA GLN A 342 -13.71 -4.26 -0.51
C GLN A 342 -12.23 -4.51 -0.81
N VAL A 343 -11.37 -3.78 -0.12
CA VAL A 343 -9.90 -3.89 -0.28
C VAL A 343 -9.41 -5.32 0.01
N GLY A 344 -9.98 -5.98 1.04
CA GLY A 344 -9.63 -7.36 1.38
C GLY A 344 -9.92 -8.35 0.26
N VAL A 345 -11.06 -8.22 -0.39
CA VAL A 345 -11.46 -9.07 -1.55
C VAL A 345 -10.50 -8.85 -2.72
N ARG A 346 -10.17 -7.60 -3.05
CA ARG A 346 -9.20 -7.28 -4.11
C ARG A 346 -7.83 -7.86 -3.81
N HIS A 347 -7.37 -7.70 -2.57
CA HIS A 347 -6.08 -8.23 -2.15
C HIS A 347 -6.03 -9.75 -2.28
N ASP A 348 -7.02 -10.45 -1.79
CA ASP A 348 -7.09 -11.91 -1.87
C ASP A 348 -7.16 -12.37 -3.34
N ALA A 349 -7.99 -11.72 -4.17
CA ALA A 349 -8.10 -12.01 -5.59
C ALA A 349 -6.78 -11.72 -6.35
N GLY A 350 -6.15 -10.60 -6.07
CA GLY A 350 -4.87 -10.21 -6.69
C GLY A 350 -3.74 -11.17 -6.33
N ARG A 351 -3.61 -11.54 -5.06
CA ARG A 351 -2.61 -12.50 -4.60
C ARG A 351 -2.85 -13.90 -5.18
N ALA A 352 -4.10 -14.34 -5.24
CA ALA A 352 -4.45 -15.61 -5.86
C ALA A 352 -4.15 -15.62 -7.37
N LEU A 353 -4.47 -14.55 -8.09
CA LEU A 353 -4.16 -14.40 -9.51
C LEU A 353 -2.64 -14.48 -9.76
N LEU A 354 -1.84 -13.75 -9.00
CA LEU A 354 -0.38 -13.76 -9.13
C LEU A 354 0.21 -15.14 -8.81
N ARG A 355 -0.33 -15.83 -7.83
CA ARG A 355 0.10 -17.19 -7.47
C ARG A 355 -0.18 -18.21 -8.58
N LEU A 356 -1.29 -18.07 -9.28
CA LEU A 356 -1.70 -18.98 -10.36
C LEU A 356 -1.16 -18.59 -11.74
N ALA A 357 -0.55 -17.43 -11.87
CA ALA A 357 -0.09 -16.90 -13.17
C ALA A 357 0.83 -17.87 -13.94
N HIS A 358 1.70 -18.60 -13.24
CA HIS A 358 2.62 -19.54 -13.84
C HIS A 358 1.95 -20.76 -14.52
N LEU A 359 0.71 -21.06 -14.15
CA LEU A 359 -0.07 -22.18 -14.69
C LEU A 359 -0.81 -21.81 -15.98
N LEU A 360 -0.97 -20.52 -16.26
CA LEU A 360 -1.64 -20.02 -17.47
C LEU A 360 -0.72 -20.14 -18.69
N THR A 361 -1.32 -20.29 -19.85
CA THR A 361 -0.60 -20.19 -21.13
C THR A 361 -0.21 -18.73 -21.41
N THR A 362 0.75 -18.52 -22.31
CA THR A 362 1.16 -17.18 -22.73
C THR A 362 0.01 -16.33 -23.25
N ASP A 363 -0.87 -16.91 -24.08
CA ASP A 363 -2.03 -16.18 -24.63
C ASP A 363 -3.05 -15.84 -23.54
N GLN A 364 -3.30 -16.75 -22.60
CA GLN A 364 -4.19 -16.50 -21.46
C GLN A 364 -3.67 -15.39 -20.55
N ARG A 365 -2.36 -15.37 -20.27
CA ARG A 365 -1.73 -14.28 -19.51
C ARG A 365 -1.89 -12.93 -20.21
N ASN A 366 -1.65 -12.91 -21.52
CA ASN A 366 -1.80 -11.68 -22.31
C ASN A 366 -3.25 -11.17 -22.30
N GLU A 367 -4.22 -12.06 -22.43
CA GLU A 367 -5.64 -11.72 -22.35
C GLU A 367 -5.98 -11.05 -21.02
N ILE A 368 -5.58 -11.64 -19.90
CA ILE A 368 -5.82 -11.08 -18.55
C ILE A 368 -5.09 -9.75 -18.37
N ALA A 369 -3.83 -9.64 -18.79
CA ALA A 369 -3.06 -8.40 -18.67
C ALA A 369 -3.70 -7.27 -19.49
N VAL A 370 -4.15 -7.53 -20.69
CA VAL A 370 -4.84 -6.55 -21.54
C VAL A 370 -6.18 -6.12 -20.92
N GLU A 371 -6.94 -7.05 -20.33
CA GLU A 371 -8.19 -6.70 -19.64
C GLU A 371 -7.96 -5.84 -18.39
N LEU A 372 -6.91 -6.11 -17.61
CA LEU A 372 -6.50 -5.25 -16.49
C LEU A 372 -6.07 -3.86 -16.97
N LEU A 373 -5.31 -3.80 -18.06
CA LEU A 373 -4.87 -2.53 -18.66
C LEU A 373 -6.07 -1.70 -19.18
N LYS A 374 -7.05 -2.32 -19.80
CA LYS A 374 -8.30 -1.65 -20.17
C LYS A 374 -9.03 -1.07 -18.95
N GLY A 375 -8.96 -1.76 -17.81
CA GLY A 375 -9.50 -1.25 -16.56
C GLY A 375 -8.87 0.08 -16.12
N LEU A 376 -7.60 0.33 -16.44
CA LEU A 376 -6.95 1.63 -16.20
C LEU A 376 -7.50 2.74 -17.10
N GLU A 377 -7.79 2.41 -18.36
CA GLU A 377 -8.20 3.38 -19.37
C GLU A 377 -9.68 3.79 -19.23
N VAL A 378 -10.54 2.84 -18.95
CA VAL A 378 -12.00 2.99 -19.01
C VAL A 378 -12.68 2.93 -17.65
N GLY A 379 -12.00 2.35 -16.66
CA GLY A 379 -12.55 2.18 -15.32
C GLY A 379 -12.71 3.50 -14.56
N GLU A 380 -13.71 3.55 -13.70
CA GLU A 380 -13.83 4.65 -12.74
C GLU A 380 -12.61 4.63 -11.80
N TYR A 381 -12.04 5.79 -11.52
CA TYR A 381 -10.84 5.92 -10.70
C TYR A 381 -10.97 5.28 -9.32
N GLU A 382 -12.16 5.30 -8.75
CA GLU A 382 -12.46 4.67 -7.46
C GLU A 382 -12.05 3.19 -7.43
N PHE A 383 -12.14 2.50 -8.57
CA PHE A 383 -11.74 1.11 -8.71
C PHE A 383 -10.40 0.94 -9.42
N SER A 384 -10.11 1.73 -10.44
CA SER A 384 -8.90 1.58 -11.26
C SER A 384 -7.61 1.85 -10.49
N LYS A 385 -7.65 2.66 -9.43
CA LYS A 385 -6.49 2.96 -8.57
C LYS A 385 -5.88 1.74 -7.86
N TYR A 386 -6.59 0.63 -7.80
CA TYR A 386 -6.11 -0.61 -7.19
C TYR A 386 -5.52 -1.62 -8.18
N ILE A 387 -5.70 -1.38 -9.47
CA ILE A 387 -5.20 -2.26 -10.54
C ILE A 387 -3.67 -2.24 -10.66
N PRO A 388 -2.97 -1.10 -10.50
CA PRO A 388 -1.53 -1.01 -10.75
C PRO A 388 -0.68 -2.02 -9.99
N GLU A 389 -0.99 -2.26 -8.70
CA GLU A 389 -0.25 -3.21 -7.86
C GLU A 389 -0.22 -4.61 -8.48
N TYR A 390 -1.36 -5.07 -8.99
CA TYR A 390 -1.49 -6.43 -9.53
C TYR A 390 -1.12 -6.50 -11.00
N LEU A 391 -1.48 -5.52 -11.80
CA LEU A 391 -1.11 -5.46 -13.21
C LEU A 391 0.40 -5.37 -13.39
N GLY A 392 1.09 -4.55 -12.59
CA GLY A 392 2.54 -4.41 -12.67
C GLY A 392 3.27 -5.72 -12.42
N GLU A 393 2.90 -6.48 -11.38
CA GLU A 393 3.49 -7.79 -11.12
C GLU A 393 3.05 -8.85 -12.16
N PHE A 394 1.79 -8.84 -12.56
CA PHE A 394 1.25 -9.82 -13.52
C PHE A 394 1.87 -9.67 -14.91
N ALA A 395 2.08 -8.43 -15.37
CA ALA A 395 2.72 -8.17 -16.66
C ALA A 395 4.14 -8.77 -16.76
N LEU A 396 4.81 -8.97 -15.64
CA LEU A 396 6.13 -9.60 -15.58
C LEU A 396 6.09 -11.14 -15.79
N TRP A 397 4.94 -11.70 -16.09
CA TRP A 397 4.77 -13.07 -16.58
C TRP A 397 4.65 -13.14 -18.10
N LEU A 398 4.57 -12.01 -18.80
CA LEU A 398 4.45 -11.93 -20.25
C LEU A 398 5.83 -12.09 -20.93
N PRO A 399 5.89 -12.69 -22.12
CA PRO A 399 7.12 -12.71 -22.90
C PRO A 399 7.53 -11.29 -23.33
N PRO A 400 8.82 -11.06 -23.69
CA PRO A 400 9.37 -9.73 -23.93
C PRO A 400 8.55 -8.85 -24.87
N GLU A 401 8.07 -9.38 -26.00
CA GLU A 401 7.28 -8.61 -26.97
C GLU A 401 5.96 -8.12 -26.38
N GLN A 402 5.26 -8.97 -25.65
CA GLN A 402 4.00 -8.61 -25.01
C GLN A 402 4.20 -7.65 -23.82
N LEU A 403 5.29 -7.81 -23.07
CA LEU A 403 5.64 -6.86 -22.02
C LEU A 403 5.95 -5.48 -22.59
N ASP A 404 6.70 -5.41 -23.66
CA ASP A 404 7.01 -4.14 -24.34
C ASP A 404 5.75 -3.46 -24.88
N ASP A 405 4.78 -4.21 -25.39
CA ASP A 405 3.47 -3.68 -25.79
C ASP A 405 2.71 -3.07 -24.59
N ILE A 406 2.71 -3.72 -23.44
CA ILE A 406 2.11 -3.18 -22.21
C ILE A 406 2.80 -1.87 -21.80
N ILE A 407 4.12 -1.85 -21.79
CA ILE A 407 4.91 -0.65 -21.46
C ILE A 407 4.61 0.50 -22.43
N GLU A 408 4.52 0.22 -23.73
CA GLU A 408 4.19 1.23 -24.74
C GLU A 408 2.77 1.79 -24.56
N ARG A 409 1.81 0.96 -24.25
CA ARG A 409 0.45 1.41 -23.94
C ARG A 409 0.40 2.26 -22.67
N LEU A 410 1.16 1.91 -21.64
CA LEU A 410 1.32 2.75 -20.45
C LEU A 410 1.98 4.10 -20.79
N HIS A 411 2.98 4.09 -21.66
CA HIS A 411 3.62 5.30 -22.15
C HIS A 411 2.60 6.24 -22.82
N ILE A 412 1.74 5.70 -23.67
CA ILE A 412 0.68 6.47 -24.32
C ILE A 412 -0.28 7.06 -23.29
N LEU A 413 -0.63 6.33 -22.23
CA LEU A 413 -1.50 6.81 -21.17
C LEU A 413 -0.89 7.98 -20.37
N LEU A 414 0.43 8.13 -20.32
CA LEU A 414 1.09 9.26 -19.67
C LEU A 414 0.76 10.60 -20.35
N ALA A 415 0.39 10.59 -21.62
CA ALA A 415 -0.03 11.77 -22.38
C ALA A 415 -1.55 12.04 -22.27
N ASN A 416 -2.29 11.23 -21.52
CA ASN A 416 -3.75 11.39 -21.39
C ASN A 416 -4.12 12.71 -20.71
N GLY A 417 -5.19 13.33 -21.19
CA GLY A 417 -5.71 14.57 -20.59
C GLY A 417 -6.31 14.40 -19.20
N ASN A 418 -6.69 13.18 -18.82
CA ASN A 418 -7.20 12.86 -17.49
C ASN A 418 -6.05 12.50 -16.54
N GLU A 419 -5.80 13.35 -15.56
CA GLU A 419 -4.73 13.16 -14.57
C GLU A 419 -4.85 11.86 -13.77
N ARG A 420 -6.06 11.37 -13.55
CA ARG A 420 -6.30 10.11 -12.83
C ARG A 420 -5.79 8.91 -13.62
N ILE A 421 -5.96 8.94 -14.93
CA ILE A 421 -5.41 7.90 -15.83
C ILE A 421 -3.89 7.96 -15.84
N VAL A 422 -3.32 9.16 -15.89
CA VAL A 422 -1.85 9.34 -15.81
C VAL A 422 -1.31 8.82 -14.48
N SER A 423 -2.00 9.08 -13.38
CA SER A 423 -1.63 8.60 -12.04
C SER A 423 -1.55 7.06 -11.98
N VAL A 424 -2.58 6.36 -12.44
CA VAL A 424 -2.57 4.89 -12.42
C VAL A 424 -1.56 4.28 -13.40
N ALA A 425 -1.29 4.94 -14.50
CA ALA A 425 -0.23 4.53 -15.42
C ALA A 425 1.16 4.68 -14.77
N LEU A 426 1.41 5.79 -14.09
CA LEU A 426 2.66 6.01 -13.32
C LEU A 426 2.83 4.97 -12.21
N ASP A 427 1.80 4.69 -11.45
CA ASP A 427 1.85 3.67 -10.40
C ASP A 427 2.18 2.28 -10.98
N THR A 428 1.60 1.93 -12.10
CA THR A 428 1.87 0.66 -12.78
C THR A 428 3.33 0.58 -13.25
N LEU A 429 3.87 1.66 -13.82
CA LEU A 429 5.28 1.75 -14.20
C LEU A 429 6.21 1.63 -12.98
N GLY A 430 5.82 2.23 -11.86
CA GLY A 430 6.54 2.10 -10.59
C GLY A 430 6.62 0.66 -10.10
N VAL A 431 5.50 -0.07 -10.12
CA VAL A 431 5.45 -1.49 -9.75
C VAL A 431 6.28 -2.35 -10.69
N LEU A 432 6.19 -2.12 -12.00
CA LEU A 432 7.02 -2.80 -13.00
C LEU A 432 8.51 -2.63 -12.71
N LEU A 433 8.94 -1.41 -12.47
CA LEU A 433 10.34 -1.11 -12.15
C LEU A 433 10.78 -1.78 -10.84
N GLU A 434 9.97 -1.70 -9.81
CA GLU A 434 10.24 -2.27 -8.49
C GLU A 434 10.41 -3.80 -8.53
N CYS A 435 9.56 -4.50 -9.28
CA CYS A 435 9.53 -5.96 -9.36
C CYS A 435 10.34 -6.52 -10.54
N TYR A 436 10.99 -5.69 -11.35
CA TYR A 436 11.60 -6.10 -12.61
C TYR A 436 12.72 -7.15 -12.47
N SER A 437 13.41 -7.20 -11.35
CA SER A 437 14.43 -8.22 -11.09
C SER A 437 13.90 -9.66 -11.19
N ARG A 438 12.64 -9.87 -10.86
CA ARG A 438 11.95 -11.16 -11.00
C ARG A 438 11.81 -11.57 -12.46
N TYR A 439 11.61 -10.59 -13.35
CA TYR A 439 11.52 -10.81 -14.79
C TYR A 439 12.84 -11.28 -15.38
N THR A 440 13.93 -10.61 -15.03
CA THR A 440 15.29 -10.95 -15.47
C THR A 440 15.63 -12.41 -15.14
N VAL A 441 15.30 -12.88 -13.94
CA VAL A 441 15.51 -14.25 -13.52
C VAL A 441 14.60 -15.22 -14.28
N ARG A 442 13.33 -14.90 -14.42
CA ARG A 442 12.32 -15.78 -15.03
C ARG A 442 12.55 -16.04 -16.51
N PHE A 443 12.93 -15.01 -17.26
CA PHE A 443 13.13 -15.07 -18.71
C PHE A 443 14.60 -15.15 -19.11
N HIS A 444 15.53 -15.31 -18.16
CA HIS A 444 16.97 -15.40 -18.40
C HIS A 444 17.50 -14.28 -19.29
N GLU A 445 17.06 -13.06 -19.04
CA GLU A 445 17.51 -11.89 -19.80
C GLU A 445 19.00 -11.62 -19.60
N SER A 446 19.65 -11.14 -20.65
CA SER A 446 21.00 -10.58 -20.54
C SER A 446 20.99 -9.30 -19.70
N GLU A 447 22.10 -8.98 -19.06
CA GLU A 447 22.23 -7.77 -18.26
C GLU A 447 21.99 -6.50 -19.10
N GLU A 448 22.40 -6.49 -20.36
CA GLU A 448 22.21 -5.37 -21.29
C GLU A 448 20.73 -5.10 -21.58
N VAL A 449 19.98 -6.14 -21.93
CA VAL A 449 18.54 -6.03 -22.22
C VAL A 449 17.76 -5.64 -20.96
N SER A 450 18.11 -6.23 -19.84
CA SER A 450 17.51 -5.92 -18.55
C SER A 450 17.72 -4.44 -18.18
N GLU A 451 18.92 -3.94 -18.37
CA GLU A 451 19.26 -2.54 -18.09
C GLU A 451 18.55 -1.57 -19.03
N GLU A 452 18.50 -1.87 -20.31
CA GLU A 452 17.78 -1.05 -21.28
C GLU A 452 16.31 -0.87 -20.90
N ARG A 453 15.64 -1.96 -20.52
CA ARG A 453 14.23 -1.90 -20.11
C ARG A 453 14.03 -1.17 -18.79
N ARG A 454 14.91 -1.38 -17.80
CA ARG A 454 14.90 -0.62 -16.55
C ARG A 454 15.07 0.87 -16.79
N MET A 455 16.00 1.24 -17.66
CA MET A 455 16.24 2.63 -18.01
C MET A 455 15.07 3.26 -18.76
N LYS A 456 14.38 2.50 -19.60
CA LYS A 456 13.15 2.94 -20.26
C LYS A 456 12.05 3.22 -19.23
N LEU A 457 11.81 2.31 -18.30
CA LEU A 457 10.83 2.48 -17.23
C LEU A 457 11.14 3.70 -16.36
N LEU A 458 12.38 3.82 -15.90
CA LEU A 458 12.85 4.95 -15.11
C LEU A 458 12.70 6.28 -15.86
N GLY A 459 13.08 6.29 -17.13
CA GLY A 459 12.98 7.47 -17.99
C GLY A 459 11.54 7.95 -18.17
N LEU A 460 10.58 7.03 -18.32
CA LEU A 460 9.15 7.37 -18.41
C LEU A 460 8.65 8.03 -17.12
N ILE A 461 9.03 7.49 -15.96
CA ILE A 461 8.65 8.07 -14.66
C ILE A 461 9.29 9.44 -14.48
N LEU A 462 10.60 9.58 -14.76
CA LEU A 462 11.32 10.84 -14.62
C LEU A 462 10.80 11.94 -15.57
N SER A 463 10.33 11.57 -16.77
CA SER A 463 9.75 12.53 -17.70
C SER A 463 8.53 13.24 -17.13
N CYS A 464 7.77 12.55 -16.28
CA CYS A 464 6.59 13.11 -15.63
C CYS A 464 6.93 14.15 -14.54
N LEU A 465 8.16 14.17 -14.00
CA LEU A 465 8.61 15.25 -13.11
C LEU A 465 8.71 16.60 -13.80
N ALA A 466 8.83 16.61 -15.12
CA ALA A 466 8.86 17.82 -15.95
C ALA A 466 7.47 18.16 -16.54
N ASN A 467 6.42 17.44 -16.17
CA ASN A 467 5.07 17.69 -16.67
C ASN A 467 4.56 19.07 -16.24
N TYR A 468 3.83 19.76 -17.11
CA TYR A 468 3.24 21.07 -16.78
C TYR A 468 2.15 20.99 -15.74
N ARG A 469 1.47 19.84 -15.61
CA ARG A 469 0.42 19.62 -14.61
C ARG A 469 1.06 19.26 -13.27
N GLU A 470 0.75 20.04 -12.25
CA GLU A 470 1.32 19.87 -10.90
C GLU A 470 0.99 18.49 -10.32
N GLN A 471 -0.24 18.01 -10.50
CA GLN A 471 -0.67 16.73 -9.98
C GLN A 471 0.14 15.56 -10.56
N VAL A 472 0.50 15.64 -11.84
CA VAL A 472 1.35 14.63 -12.48
C VAL A 472 2.77 14.65 -11.91
N ARG A 473 3.33 15.83 -11.67
CA ARG A 473 4.65 15.95 -11.04
C ARG A 473 4.65 15.38 -9.63
N GLN A 474 3.62 15.68 -8.86
CA GLN A 474 3.45 15.16 -7.50
C GLN A 474 3.32 13.64 -7.48
N GLU A 475 2.55 13.07 -8.38
CA GLU A 475 2.41 11.61 -8.48
C GLU A 475 3.73 10.94 -8.88
N ALA A 476 4.44 11.50 -9.85
CA ALA A 476 5.77 11.01 -10.24
C ALA A 476 6.75 11.04 -9.06
N LEU A 477 6.71 12.08 -8.26
CA LEU A 477 7.55 12.21 -7.07
C LEU A 477 7.20 11.14 -6.01
N LEU A 478 5.93 10.87 -5.79
CA LEU A 478 5.47 9.81 -4.89
C LEU A 478 5.92 8.43 -5.38
N VAL A 479 5.79 8.16 -6.66
CA VAL A 479 6.22 6.88 -7.27
C VAL A 479 7.72 6.67 -7.09
N ILE A 480 8.54 7.69 -7.33
CA ILE A 480 9.99 7.63 -7.12
C ILE A 480 10.31 7.35 -5.64
N GLY A 481 9.67 8.05 -4.74
CA GLY A 481 9.88 7.85 -3.31
C GLY A 481 9.44 6.46 -2.85
N GLN A 482 8.28 6.00 -3.25
CA GLN A 482 7.67 4.77 -2.78
C GLN A 482 8.24 3.52 -3.48
N HIS A 483 8.32 3.51 -4.80
CA HIS A 483 8.67 2.32 -5.58
C HIS A 483 10.17 2.19 -5.90
N ILE A 484 10.96 3.24 -5.73
CA ILE A 484 12.40 3.18 -5.93
C ILE A 484 13.12 3.26 -4.58
N PHE A 485 13.27 4.44 -4.02
CA PHE A 485 14.12 4.64 -2.84
C PHE A 485 13.51 4.13 -1.53
N GLY A 486 12.19 4.12 -1.42
CA GLY A 486 11.45 3.53 -0.30
C GLY A 486 11.11 2.05 -0.46
N SER A 487 11.45 1.44 -1.60
CA SER A 487 11.15 0.04 -1.89
C SER A 487 11.85 -0.91 -0.92
N GLN A 488 11.09 -1.91 -0.47
CA GLN A 488 11.63 -3.04 0.30
C GLN A 488 12.00 -4.23 -0.61
N ILE A 489 11.66 -4.16 -1.89
CA ILE A 489 11.86 -5.23 -2.89
C ILE A 489 13.12 -4.99 -3.71
N LEU A 490 13.36 -3.73 -4.14
CA LEU A 490 14.56 -3.36 -4.89
C LEU A 490 15.81 -3.57 -4.04
N ALA A 491 16.81 -4.24 -4.63
CA ALA A 491 18.11 -4.38 -4.02
C ALA A 491 18.81 -3.01 -3.91
N GLU A 492 19.59 -2.83 -2.86
CA GLU A 492 20.33 -1.57 -2.63
C GLU A 492 21.28 -1.24 -3.77
N ARG A 493 21.84 -2.26 -4.42
CA ARG A 493 22.70 -2.09 -5.62
C ARG A 493 21.92 -1.46 -6.78
N ASP A 494 20.69 -1.91 -7.02
CA ASP A 494 19.84 -1.38 -8.09
C ASP A 494 19.41 0.06 -7.78
N LYS A 495 19.06 0.35 -6.54
CA LYS A 495 18.76 1.73 -6.08
C LYS A 495 19.97 2.65 -6.29
N SER A 496 21.16 2.19 -5.92
CA SER A 496 22.41 2.95 -6.10
C SER A 496 22.68 3.27 -7.57
N ARG A 497 22.49 2.29 -8.44
CA ARG A 497 22.64 2.45 -9.88
C ARG A 497 21.63 3.46 -10.44
N MET A 498 20.37 3.35 -10.07
CA MET A 498 19.34 4.30 -10.48
C MET A 498 19.64 5.70 -9.95
N PHE A 499 20.09 5.82 -8.70
CA PHE A 499 20.49 7.09 -8.12
C PHE A 499 21.64 7.72 -8.89
N SER A 500 22.72 6.97 -9.21
CA SER A 500 23.86 7.49 -9.95
C SER A 500 23.49 8.07 -11.32
N LEU A 501 22.49 7.46 -11.98
CA LEU A 501 22.04 7.86 -13.31
C LEU A 501 21.09 9.07 -13.29
N CYS A 502 20.24 9.17 -12.27
CA CYS A 502 19.18 10.18 -12.23
C CYS A 502 19.38 11.29 -11.19
N ALA A 503 20.35 11.18 -10.29
CA ALA A 503 20.48 12.06 -9.13
C ALA A 503 20.55 13.55 -9.50
N LYS A 504 21.37 13.91 -10.48
CA LYS A 504 21.50 15.30 -10.92
C LYS A 504 20.21 15.83 -11.52
N LYS A 505 19.56 15.05 -12.38
CA LYS A 505 18.28 15.40 -13.01
C LYS A 505 17.18 15.51 -11.97
N LEU A 506 17.10 14.55 -11.06
CA LEU A 506 16.13 14.55 -9.98
C LEU A 506 16.31 15.78 -9.07
N LEU A 507 17.54 16.07 -8.66
CA LEU A 507 17.87 17.24 -7.85
C LEU A 507 17.47 18.55 -8.53
N PHE A 508 17.76 18.68 -9.80
CA PHE A 508 17.40 19.85 -10.59
C PHE A 508 15.89 20.04 -10.66
N LEU A 509 15.14 18.98 -11.00
CA LEU A 509 13.68 19.03 -11.11
C LEU A 509 13.00 19.29 -9.77
N LEU A 510 13.52 18.74 -8.69
CA LEU A 510 13.02 19.02 -7.33
C LEU A 510 13.27 20.48 -6.93
N ASN A 511 14.39 21.05 -7.31
CA ASN A 511 14.74 22.44 -6.98
C ASN A 511 13.87 23.46 -7.72
N GLU A 512 13.47 23.19 -8.93
CA GLU A 512 12.63 24.08 -9.72
C GLU A 512 11.17 24.17 -9.23
N ASN A 513 10.74 23.21 -8.47
CA ASN A 513 9.37 23.14 -7.99
C ASN A 513 9.16 24.08 -6.80
N LYS A 514 9.07 25.38 -7.09
CA LYS A 514 8.74 26.44 -6.13
C LYS A 514 7.22 26.42 -5.87
N GLY A 515 6.71 25.33 -5.34
CA GLY A 515 5.32 25.23 -4.97
C GLY A 515 5.05 25.81 -3.58
N GLY A 516 3.77 25.99 -3.25
CA GLY A 516 3.32 26.38 -1.93
C GLY A 516 3.56 25.31 -0.85
N GLU A 517 2.87 25.43 0.26
CA GLU A 517 3.01 24.57 1.44
C GLU A 517 2.81 23.08 1.14
N LEU A 518 1.82 22.73 0.30
CA LEU A 518 1.57 21.35 -0.11
C LEU A 518 2.73 20.74 -0.88
N SER A 519 3.40 21.51 -1.73
CA SER A 519 4.59 21.06 -2.46
C SER A 519 5.72 20.68 -1.50
N LEU A 520 5.88 21.40 -0.40
CA LEU A 520 6.83 21.06 0.66
C LEU A 520 6.51 19.71 1.30
N TYR A 521 5.24 19.44 1.57
CA TYR A 521 4.80 18.18 2.18
C TYR A 521 4.95 16.99 1.23
N TYR A 522 4.65 17.16 -0.06
CA TYR A 522 4.89 16.12 -1.07
C TYR A 522 6.36 15.73 -1.18
N ARG A 523 7.27 16.70 -1.12
CA ARG A 523 8.72 16.44 -1.19
C ARG A 523 9.28 15.78 0.06
N ALA A 524 8.68 16.02 1.21
CA ALA A 524 9.19 15.55 2.49
C ALA A 524 9.42 14.03 2.51
N ALA A 525 8.41 13.26 2.12
CA ALA A 525 8.49 11.80 2.12
C ALA A 525 9.57 11.30 1.14
N THR A 526 9.61 11.82 -0.08
CA THR A 526 10.57 11.39 -1.10
C THR A 526 12.01 11.71 -0.71
N LEU A 527 12.27 12.92 -0.20
CA LEU A 527 13.60 13.30 0.28
C LEU A 527 14.04 12.43 1.47
N SER A 528 13.11 12.10 2.37
CA SER A 528 13.40 11.20 3.48
C SER A 528 13.71 9.77 3.02
N HIS A 529 13.02 9.27 2.01
CA HIS A 529 13.33 7.95 1.41
C HIS A 529 14.72 7.94 0.76
N ILE A 530 15.06 8.96 0.01
CA ILE A 530 16.39 9.09 -0.62
C ILE A 530 17.49 9.15 0.44
N ASP A 531 17.30 9.94 1.48
CA ASP A 531 18.26 10.06 2.58
C ASP A 531 18.47 8.75 3.33
N ARG A 532 17.39 8.04 3.65
CA ARG A 532 17.47 6.72 4.29
C ARG A 532 18.21 5.70 3.41
N PHE A 533 17.96 5.72 2.12
CA PHE A 533 18.71 4.90 1.16
C PHE A 533 20.21 5.22 1.18
N ILE A 534 20.58 6.50 1.07
CA ILE A 534 21.99 6.93 1.08
C ILE A 534 22.66 6.51 2.39
N ALA A 535 22.04 6.80 3.52
CA ALA A 535 22.58 6.48 4.84
C ALA A 535 22.76 4.97 5.05
N HIS A 536 21.76 4.18 4.67
CA HIS A 536 21.82 2.73 4.78
C HIS A 536 22.90 2.12 3.87
N TYR A 537 22.95 2.54 2.61
CA TYR A 537 23.92 2.04 1.65
C TYR A 537 25.36 2.35 2.07
N GLN A 538 25.62 3.57 2.56
CA GLN A 538 26.92 3.98 3.07
C GLN A 538 27.31 3.25 4.37
N LEU A 539 26.35 2.98 5.26
CA LEU A 539 26.60 2.23 6.49
C LEU A 539 27.14 0.82 6.22
N PHE A 540 26.68 0.18 5.16
CA PHE A 540 27.13 -1.15 4.74
C PHE A 540 28.31 -1.14 3.77
N GLY A 541 29.05 -0.03 3.71
CA GLY A 541 30.29 0.10 2.92
C GLY A 541 30.08 0.37 1.43
N GLY A 542 28.84 0.65 1.02
CA GLY A 542 28.53 1.05 -0.35
C GLY A 542 29.03 2.46 -0.66
N LEU A 543 29.54 2.66 -1.86
CA LEU A 543 29.87 3.98 -2.39
C LEU A 543 28.71 4.46 -3.27
N VAL A 544 28.10 5.56 -2.88
CA VAL A 544 27.10 6.23 -3.72
C VAL A 544 27.86 7.00 -4.79
N GLU A 545 27.97 6.42 -5.97
CA GLU A 545 28.61 7.04 -7.11
C GLU A 545 27.63 7.98 -7.81
N THR A 546 28.11 9.17 -8.11
CA THR A 546 27.45 10.07 -9.05
C THR A 546 28.33 10.14 -10.28
N SER A 547 27.72 10.11 -11.47
CA SER A 547 28.48 10.15 -12.73
C SER A 547 29.55 11.25 -12.69
N THR A 548 30.80 10.84 -12.86
CA THR A 548 31.93 11.74 -12.83
C THR A 548 31.95 12.59 -14.09
N ARG A 549 32.20 13.89 -13.92
CA ARG A 549 32.55 14.88 -14.96
C ARG A 549 31.76 14.77 -16.26
N GLU A 550 30.46 15.04 -16.21
CA GLU A 550 29.73 15.35 -17.43
C GLU A 550 30.14 16.72 -17.94
N LYS A 551 30.48 16.78 -19.21
CA LYS A 551 30.57 18.06 -19.91
C LYS A 551 29.15 18.57 -20.11
N ILE A 552 28.83 19.69 -19.49
CA ILE A 552 27.49 20.28 -19.54
C ILE A 552 27.48 21.41 -20.54
N ALA A 553 26.50 21.44 -21.43
CA ALA A 553 26.22 22.54 -22.32
C ALA A 553 24.87 23.15 -22.00
N PHE A 554 24.81 24.44 -21.76
CA PHE A 554 23.57 25.19 -21.64
C PHE A 554 23.16 25.71 -23.02
N PHE A 555 21.94 25.36 -23.42
CA PHE A 555 21.35 25.85 -24.66
C PHE A 555 20.15 26.74 -24.29
N PRO A 556 20.35 28.07 -24.21
CA PRO A 556 19.30 29.01 -23.85
C PRO A 556 18.37 29.31 -25.01
N GLY A 557 17.09 29.51 -24.73
CA GLY A 557 16.10 29.93 -25.72
C GLY A 557 14.68 29.93 -25.19
N THR A 558 13.79 30.62 -25.90
CA THR A 558 12.36 30.63 -25.57
C THR A 558 11.70 29.30 -25.88
N PHE A 559 12.19 28.57 -26.90
CA PHE A 559 11.68 27.27 -27.33
C PHE A 559 10.14 27.19 -27.47
N ASP A 560 9.56 28.21 -28.09
CA ASP A 560 8.13 28.30 -28.35
C ASP A 560 7.85 28.67 -29.80
N PRO A 561 7.68 27.69 -30.69
CA PRO A 561 7.80 26.23 -30.46
C PRO A 561 9.27 25.74 -30.41
N PHE A 562 9.48 24.58 -29.82
CA PHE A 562 10.74 23.84 -29.96
C PHE A 562 10.79 23.19 -31.35
N THR A 563 11.65 23.72 -32.20
CA THR A 563 11.72 23.32 -33.62
C THR A 563 12.68 22.16 -33.87
N LEU A 564 12.59 21.53 -35.05
CA LEU A 564 13.54 20.51 -35.48
C LEU A 564 14.98 21.05 -35.53
N SER A 565 15.16 22.34 -35.80
CA SER A 565 16.47 22.99 -35.75
C SER A 565 17.05 23.01 -34.33
N HIS A 566 16.25 23.35 -33.34
CA HIS A 566 16.67 23.32 -31.95
C HIS A 566 17.06 21.89 -31.53
N LYS A 567 16.22 20.89 -31.93
CA LYS A 567 16.52 19.48 -31.70
C LYS A 567 17.81 19.03 -32.37
N GLY A 568 18.04 19.47 -33.61
CA GLY A 568 19.25 19.17 -34.36
C GLY A 568 20.51 19.74 -33.70
N ILE A 569 20.44 20.98 -33.20
CA ILE A 569 21.53 21.60 -32.46
C ILE A 569 21.81 20.85 -31.15
N ALA A 570 20.79 20.56 -30.37
CA ALA A 570 20.93 19.82 -29.12
C ALA A 570 21.55 18.43 -29.35
N LYS A 571 21.09 17.72 -30.39
CA LYS A 571 21.64 16.42 -30.76
C LYS A 571 23.11 16.50 -31.18
N LYS A 572 23.48 17.53 -31.93
CA LYS A 572 24.87 17.75 -32.33
C LYS A 572 25.79 18.02 -31.15
N ILE A 573 25.32 18.77 -30.17
CA ILE A 573 26.05 19.02 -28.92
C ILE A 573 26.20 17.72 -28.11
N GLN A 574 25.18 16.88 -28.07
CA GLN A 574 25.27 15.55 -27.44
C GLN A 574 26.29 14.64 -28.13
N GLU A 575 26.32 14.65 -29.46
CA GLU A 575 27.30 13.88 -30.24
C GLU A 575 28.75 14.30 -29.92
N LEU A 576 28.98 15.54 -29.46
CA LEU A 576 30.26 16.04 -28.97
C LEU A 576 30.56 15.61 -27.52
N GLY A 577 29.72 14.81 -26.91
CA GLY A 577 29.91 14.28 -25.56
C GLY A 577 29.48 15.22 -24.43
N PHE A 578 28.59 16.18 -24.72
CA PHE A 578 28.02 17.06 -23.71
C PHE A 578 26.63 16.61 -23.31
N THR A 579 26.32 16.73 -22.02
CA THR A 579 24.95 16.70 -21.54
C THR A 579 24.32 18.07 -21.78
N VAL A 580 23.26 18.13 -22.58
CA VAL A 580 22.62 19.38 -22.97
C VAL A 580 21.48 19.73 -22.02
N PHE A 581 21.54 20.89 -21.40
CA PHE A 581 20.45 21.48 -20.65
C PHE A 581 19.82 22.61 -21.46
N LEU A 582 18.54 22.46 -21.77
CA LEU A 582 17.76 23.53 -22.38
C LEU A 582 17.40 24.55 -21.30
N ALA A 583 17.96 25.73 -21.36
CA ALA A 583 17.65 26.82 -20.47
C ALA A 583 16.49 27.63 -21.08
N ILE A 584 15.27 27.37 -20.59
CA ILE A 584 14.05 27.98 -21.13
C ILE A 584 13.81 29.32 -20.46
N ASP A 585 13.71 30.39 -21.27
CA ASP A 585 13.34 31.71 -20.76
C ASP A 585 11.94 31.66 -20.13
N GLU A 586 11.78 32.18 -18.91
CA GLU A 586 10.48 32.23 -18.23
C GLU A 586 9.49 33.04 -19.04
N PHE A 587 10.00 34.10 -19.70
CA PHE A 587 9.15 34.95 -20.46
C PHE A 587 9.94 35.72 -21.54
N SER A 588 9.30 36.00 -22.66
CA SER A 588 9.91 36.80 -23.73
C SER A 588 9.17 38.11 -23.92
N TRP A 589 9.92 39.22 -23.87
CA TRP A 589 9.35 40.55 -24.10
C TRP A 589 8.81 40.75 -25.52
N SER A 590 9.34 40.02 -26.47
CA SER A 590 9.03 40.19 -27.90
C SER A 590 8.03 39.17 -28.46
N LYS A 591 7.69 38.13 -27.69
CA LYS A 591 6.84 37.03 -28.13
C LYS A 591 5.82 36.63 -27.08
N LYS A 592 4.59 36.36 -27.49
CA LYS A 592 3.60 35.68 -26.64
C LYS A 592 4.02 34.21 -26.51
N THR A 593 4.62 33.85 -25.40
CA THR A 593 5.08 32.49 -25.15
C THR A 593 4.09 31.72 -24.26
N GLN A 594 3.99 30.41 -24.50
CA GLN A 594 3.31 29.49 -23.60
C GLN A 594 4.04 29.47 -22.23
N PRO A 595 3.34 29.15 -21.13
CA PRO A 595 3.98 28.95 -19.84
C PRO A 595 5.18 28.02 -19.95
N HIS A 596 6.30 28.32 -19.27
CA HIS A 596 7.54 27.56 -19.41
C HIS A 596 7.37 26.07 -19.05
N LEU A 597 6.47 25.71 -18.14
CA LEU A 597 6.15 24.32 -17.79
C LEU A 597 5.56 23.55 -18.97
N VAL A 598 4.71 24.21 -19.80
CA VAL A 598 4.16 23.60 -21.03
C VAL A 598 5.26 23.39 -22.06
N ARG A 599 6.15 24.34 -22.19
CA ARG A 599 7.29 24.24 -23.13
C ARG A 599 8.33 23.18 -22.78
N ARG A 600 8.37 22.73 -21.52
CA ARG A 600 9.24 21.64 -21.07
C ARG A 600 8.80 20.24 -21.53
N GLN A 601 7.56 20.10 -21.96
CA GLN A 601 7.07 18.80 -22.44
C GLN A 601 7.54 18.46 -23.86
N ILE A 602 8.12 19.38 -24.54
CA ILE A 602 8.61 19.23 -25.91
C ILE A 602 10.05 18.72 -25.89
#